data_05724c58de03b4ceaa3c10f972b671f9
#
_entry.id   05724c58de03b4ceaa3c10f972b671f9
#
_cell.length_a   1.000
_cell.length_b   1.000
_cell.length_c   1.000
_cell.angle_alpha   90.00
_cell.angle_beta   90.00
_cell.angle_gamma   90.00
#
_symmetry.space_group_name_H-M   'P 1'
#
loop_
_entity.id
_entity.type
_entity.pdbx_description
1 polymer ?
#
loop_
_entity_poly.entity_id
_entity_poly.type
_entity_poly.pdbx_seq_one_letter_code
_entity_poly.pdbx_strand_id
1 'polypeptide(L)' 'FLRECIESGRAFTAGECAELLRECGFQCNANTIRSWRKRGRLQPVGENVKGQPLYRLSDVHGQVMRRDSI' A
#
# COMPACT_ATOMS: atom_id res chain seq x y z
N PHE A 1 -2.45 -8.74 -12.83
CA PHE A 1 -1.20 -8.19 -12.25
C PHE A 1 -1.34 -7.82 -10.77
N LEU A 2 -2.29 -6.95 -10.44
CA LEU A 2 -2.52 -6.53 -9.05
C LEU A 2 -2.86 -7.74 -8.16
N ARG A 3 -3.72 -8.60 -8.65
CA ARG A 3 -4.14 -9.80 -7.93
C ARG A 3 -2.95 -10.70 -7.61
N GLU A 4 -2.06 -10.89 -8.58
CA GLU A 4 -0.86 -11.70 -8.39
C GLU A 4 0.06 -11.09 -7.34
N CYS A 5 0.22 -9.76 -7.34
CA CYS A 5 1.04 -9.06 -6.35
C CYS A 5 0.45 -9.19 -4.95
N ILE A 6 -0.87 -9.11 -4.82
CA ILE A 6 -1.57 -9.27 -3.54
C ILE A 6 -1.41 -10.70 -3.04
N GLU A 7 -1.62 -11.70 -3.88
CA GLU A 7 -1.53 -13.11 -3.51
C GLU A 7 -0.12 -13.55 -3.17
N SER A 8 0.90 -12.98 -3.82
CA SER A 8 2.29 -13.31 -3.56
C SER A 8 2.81 -12.74 -2.23
N GLY A 9 2.07 -11.85 -1.61
CA GLY A 9 2.48 -11.22 -0.36
C GLY A 9 3.64 -10.27 -0.49
N ARG A 10 3.93 -9.79 -1.69
CA ARG A 10 5.02 -8.87 -1.92
C ARG A 10 4.81 -7.54 -1.20
N ALA A 11 5.91 -6.98 -0.72
CA ALA A 11 5.92 -5.68 -0.05
C ALA A 11 6.57 -4.63 -0.94
N PHE A 12 6.03 -3.43 -0.91
CA PHE A 12 6.49 -2.31 -1.72
C PHE A 12 6.55 -1.04 -0.88
N THR A 13 7.34 -0.07 -1.31
CA THR A 13 7.36 1.24 -0.65
C THR A 13 6.00 1.93 -0.85
N ALA A 14 5.75 2.99 -0.04
CA ALA A 14 4.51 3.75 -0.16
C ALA A 14 4.29 4.28 -1.58
N GLY A 15 5.34 4.82 -2.20
CA GLY A 15 5.25 5.33 -3.56
C GLY A 15 4.94 4.25 -4.58
N GLU A 16 5.58 3.09 -4.44
CA GLU A 16 5.34 1.96 -5.33
C GLU A 16 3.92 1.41 -5.20
N CYS A 17 3.44 1.28 -3.96
CA CYS A 17 2.06 0.85 -3.71
C CYS A 17 1.06 1.81 -4.35
N ALA A 18 1.30 3.11 -4.19
CA ALA A 18 0.44 4.13 -4.78
C ALA A 18 0.41 4.04 -6.30
N GLU A 19 1.55 3.87 -6.94
CA GLU A 19 1.64 3.73 -8.39
C GLU A 19 0.89 2.49 -8.90
N LEU A 20 1.11 1.36 -8.26
CA LEU A 20 0.46 0.11 -8.64
C LEU A 20 -1.07 0.21 -8.53
N LEU A 21 -1.56 0.81 -7.45
CA LEU A 21 -2.99 0.98 -7.25
C LEU A 21 -3.59 1.97 -8.24
N ARG A 22 -2.87 3.04 -8.56
CA ARG A 22 -3.34 4.02 -9.54
C ARG A 22 -3.44 3.42 -10.94
N GLU A 23 -2.50 2.57 -11.32
CA GLU A 23 -2.56 1.85 -12.59
C GLU A 23 -3.80 0.96 -12.69
N CYS A 24 -4.29 0.49 -11.55
CA CYS A 24 -5.50 -0.34 -11.48
C CYS A 24 -6.78 0.48 -11.31
N GLY A 25 -6.68 1.79 -11.34
CA GLY A 25 -7.84 2.67 -11.28
C GLY A 25 -8.21 3.15 -9.89
N PHE A 26 -7.43 2.84 -8.87
CA PHE A 26 -7.68 3.31 -7.51
C PHE A 26 -7.06 4.69 -7.29
N GLN A 27 -7.75 5.53 -6.55
CA GLN A 27 -7.22 6.83 -6.17
C GLN A 27 -6.45 6.71 -4.86
N CYS A 28 -5.13 6.65 -4.98
CA CYS A 28 -4.25 6.51 -3.83
C CYS A 28 -2.92 7.20 -4.13
N ASN A 29 -2.34 7.85 -3.13
CA ASN A 29 -1.02 8.44 -3.26
C ASN A 29 -0.16 8.11 -2.04
N ALA A 30 1.14 8.37 -2.15
CA ALA A 30 2.09 8.03 -1.09
C ALA A 30 1.77 8.75 0.23
N ASN A 31 1.30 9.99 0.16
CA ASN A 31 0.94 10.75 1.36
C ASN A 31 -0.23 10.10 2.10
N THR A 32 -1.20 9.57 1.37
CA THR A 32 -2.33 8.85 1.96
C THR A 32 -1.84 7.62 2.71
N ILE A 33 -0.94 6.85 2.12
CA ILE A 33 -0.38 5.65 2.74
C ILE A 33 0.40 6.01 4.01
N ARG A 34 1.21 7.05 3.95
CA ARG A 34 1.96 7.54 5.11
C ARG A 34 1.03 8.00 6.23
N SER A 35 -0.07 8.63 5.87
CA SER A 35 -1.09 9.07 6.81
C SER A 35 -1.73 7.89 7.53
N TRP A 36 -2.04 6.82 6.80
CA TRP A 36 -2.59 5.59 7.39
C TRP A 36 -1.61 4.97 8.38
N ARG A 37 -0.32 4.96 8.03
CA ARG A 37 0.72 4.46 8.93
C ARG A 37 0.77 5.29 10.22
N LYS A 38 0.73 6.60 10.09
CA LYS A 38 0.78 7.52 11.23
C LYS A 38 -0.40 7.31 12.17
N ARG A 39 -1.56 6.95 11.62
CA ARG A 39 -2.78 6.69 12.40
C ARG A 39 -2.86 5.28 12.93
N GLY A 40 -1.86 4.44 12.66
CA GLY A 40 -1.85 3.06 13.10
C GLY A 40 -2.74 2.11 12.30
N ARG A 41 -3.26 2.55 11.17
CA ARG A 41 -4.10 1.72 10.30
C ARG A 41 -3.31 0.82 9.39
N LEU A 42 -2.04 1.14 9.18
CA LEU A 42 -1.17 0.40 8.29
C LEU A 42 0.20 0.30 8.94
N GLN A 43 0.79 -0.90 8.93
CA GLN A 43 2.10 -1.11 9.51
C GLN A 43 3.06 -1.66 8.47
N PRO A 44 4.31 -1.18 8.46
CA PRO A 44 5.31 -1.72 7.55
C PRO A 44 5.69 -3.15 7.95
N VAL A 45 5.95 -3.99 6.95
CA VAL A 45 6.37 -5.38 7.19
C VAL A 45 7.89 -5.53 7.11
N GLY A 46 8.61 -4.46 6.74
CA GLY A 46 10.06 -4.47 6.66
C GLY A 46 10.57 -3.15 6.10
N GLU A 47 11.84 -3.12 5.77
CA GLU A 47 12.50 -1.96 5.17
C GLU A 47 13.37 -2.41 4.01
N ASN A 48 13.52 -1.55 3.00
CA ASN A 48 14.44 -1.81 1.90
C ASN A 48 15.86 -1.39 2.29
N VAL A 49 16.81 -1.54 1.35
CA VAL A 49 18.22 -1.22 1.59
C VAL A 49 18.45 0.27 1.88
N LYS A 50 17.51 1.12 1.50
CA LYS A 50 17.58 2.57 1.75
C LYS A 50 16.92 2.96 3.06
N GLY A 51 16.39 2.01 3.83
CA GLY A 51 15.70 2.27 5.08
C GLY A 51 14.26 2.74 4.92
N GLN A 52 13.72 2.66 3.73
CA GLN A 52 12.33 3.04 3.47
C GLN A 52 11.39 1.91 3.89
N PRO A 53 10.27 2.22 4.57
CA PRO A 53 9.34 1.19 5.01
C PRO A 53 8.66 0.53 3.82
N LEU A 54 8.47 -0.78 3.92
CA LEU A 54 7.79 -1.58 2.92
C LEU A 54 6.43 -2.01 3.47
N TYR A 55 5.40 -1.90 2.64
CA TYR A 55 4.04 -2.27 3.00
C TYR A 55 3.56 -3.40 2.12
N ARG A 56 2.82 -4.32 2.71
CA ARG A 56 2.20 -5.40 1.95
C ARG A 56 1.09 -4.81 1.09
N LEU A 57 1.12 -5.06 -0.22
CA LEU A 57 0.15 -4.49 -1.14
C LEU A 57 -1.29 -4.86 -0.77
N SER A 58 -1.51 -6.07 -0.25
CA SER A 58 -2.83 -6.50 0.21
C SER A 58 -3.37 -5.62 1.34
N ASP A 59 -2.50 -5.18 2.24
CA ASP A 59 -2.89 -4.32 3.35
C ASP A 59 -3.30 -2.93 2.84
N VAL A 60 -2.52 -2.38 1.92
CA VAL A 60 -2.83 -1.08 1.32
C VAL A 60 -4.13 -1.15 0.53
N HIS A 61 -4.28 -2.21 -0.26
CA HIS A 61 -5.51 -2.44 -1.03
C HIS A 61 -6.73 -2.54 -0.11
N GLY A 62 -6.59 -3.24 1.01
CA GLY A 62 -7.66 -3.36 1.99
C GLY A 62 -8.09 -2.01 2.56
N GLN A 63 -7.15 -1.11 2.81
CA GLN A 63 -7.47 0.24 3.29
C GLN A 63 -8.20 1.06 2.23
N VAL A 64 -7.76 0.95 0.98
CA VAL A 64 -8.41 1.64 -0.14
C VAL A 64 -9.86 1.16 -0.30
N MET A 65 -10.07 -0.15 -0.24
CA MET A 65 -11.41 -0.73 -0.37
C MET A 65 -12.34 -0.30 0.76
N ARG A 66 -11.83 -0.21 1.99
CA ARG A 66 -12.61 0.28 3.13
C ARG A 66 -13.03 1.73 2.94
N ARG A 67 -12.14 2.55 2.38
CA ARG A 67 -12.41 3.95 2.11
C ARG A 67 -13.55 4.12 1.10
N ASP A 68 -13.56 3.26 0.07
CA ASP A 68 -14.55 3.33 -1.00
C ASP A 68 -15.92 2.75 -0.60
N SER A 69 -15.98 1.99 0.48
CA SER A 69 -17.21 1.32 0.90
C SER A 69 -18.12 2.17 1.79
N ILE A 70 -17.78 3.42 2.01
CA ILE A 70 -18.59 4.34 2.83
C ILE A 70 -19.66 5.02 2.00
#